data_20fc10e515d2bae7b693dfaa0863aac1
#
_entry.id   20fc10e515d2bae7b693dfaa0863aac1
#
_cell.length_a   1.000
_cell.length_b   1.000
_cell.length_c   1.000
_cell.angle_alpha   90.00
_cell.angle_beta   90.00
_cell.angle_gamma   90.00
#
_symmetry.space_group_name_H-M   'P 1'
#
loop_
_entity.id
_entity.type
_entity.pdbx_description
1 polymer ?
#
loop_
_entity_poly.entity_id
_entity_poly.type
_entity_poly.pdbx_seq_one_letter_code
_entity_poly.pdbx_strand_id
1 'polypeptide(L)'
;MEVIILWILNLINMSHYDTNLDKNDANYVPLSPLSFLERTKNIYPNYEAIVYESRSYTWSEVYKRCVKFASALEKIGVKTGDTVSIMAFNTPEIFEAHYSIPMVGAVINAINTRLDPKTINYILEHSGAKVLIVDRQFHEVIAKALENVKSKITIIDIDDKDANLSEYKKIGEHEYENFLNTGDENYEWKKPRDEWQAISLCYTSGTTGNPKGVVYHHRGAYLMATGSSVAWNMPNKLNFLYTVPMFHCNGWCYPWTLSMLHGRVICLRNIDVKKIFELIDKYEVTHFGGAPIVLNMLANAPKEHQKKLKRKIQVLTAGAPPPSIIFEKMKNLGFDVMHVYGLT
;
A
#
# COMPACT_ATOMS: atom_id res chain seq x y z
N MET A 1 24.35 43.01 8.89
CA MET A 1 24.96 42.84 10.23
C MET A 1 24.33 41.68 10.98
N GLU A 2 23.01 41.54 11.04
CA GLU A 2 22.33 40.44 11.72
C GLU A 2 22.68 39.04 11.18
N VAL A 3 22.79 38.85 9.86
CA VAL A 3 23.15 37.56 9.25
C VAL A 3 24.56 37.11 9.63
N ILE A 4 25.50 38.05 9.77
CA ILE A 4 26.88 37.77 10.18
C ILE A 4 26.92 37.44 11.68
N ILE A 5 26.10 38.08 12.50
CA ILE A 5 26.01 37.80 13.95
C ILE A 5 25.38 36.41 14.16
N LEU A 6 24.35 36.04 13.42
CA LEU A 6 23.77 34.68 13.47
C LEU A 6 24.77 33.58 13.03
N TRP A 7 25.59 33.91 12.01
CA TRP A 7 26.64 32.99 11.53
C TRP A 7 27.76 32.80 12.56
N ILE A 8 28.17 33.89 13.21
CA ILE A 8 29.18 33.87 14.31
C ILE A 8 28.62 33.18 15.55
N LEU A 9 27.35 33.38 15.92
CA LEU A 9 26.71 32.71 17.05
C LEU A 9 26.54 31.19 16.81
N ASN A 10 26.29 30.77 15.58
CA ASN A 10 26.29 29.35 15.21
C ASN A 10 27.68 28.72 15.28
N LEU A 11 28.74 29.45 14.90
CA LEU A 11 30.13 28.98 15.02
C LEU A 11 30.60 28.85 16.48
N ILE A 12 30.11 29.72 17.37
CA ILE A 12 30.50 29.71 18.80
C ILE A 12 29.80 28.53 19.54
N ASN A 13 28.69 28.01 19.05
CA ASN A 13 27.94 26.88 19.62
C ASN A 13 28.17 25.53 18.94
N MET A 14 29.05 25.45 17.94
CA MET A 14 29.37 24.16 17.30
C MET A 14 30.22 23.31 18.25
N SER A 15 29.69 22.15 18.61
CA SER A 15 30.45 21.15 19.35
C SER A 15 31.50 20.49 18.44
N HIS A 16 32.50 19.82 19.04
CA HIS A 16 33.45 19.01 18.27
C HIS A 16 32.75 17.94 17.41
N TYR A 17 31.54 17.56 17.77
CA TYR A 17 30.68 16.58 17.02
C TYR A 17 29.90 17.19 15.86
N ASP A 18 30.01 18.52 15.63
CA ASP A 18 29.34 19.23 14.54
C ASP A 18 30.33 19.77 13.50
N THR A 19 31.63 19.63 13.77
CA THR A 19 32.70 20.17 12.92
C THR A 19 33.13 19.14 11.89
N ASN A 20 33.06 19.52 10.60
CA ASN A 20 33.38 18.66 9.44
C ASN A 20 32.53 17.37 9.35
N LEU A 21 31.30 17.42 9.87
CA LEU A 21 30.34 16.31 9.84
C LEU A 21 29.07 16.65 9.05
N ASP A 22 29.20 17.53 8.07
CA ASP A 22 28.09 17.91 7.21
C ASP A 22 27.51 16.71 6.46
N LYS A 23 26.19 16.74 6.23
CA LYS A 23 25.50 15.75 5.42
C LYS A 23 25.98 15.82 3.97
N ASN A 24 26.32 14.68 3.42
CA ASN A 24 26.68 14.51 2.00
C ASN A 24 26.21 13.15 1.48
N ASP A 25 26.35 12.90 0.19
CA ASP A 25 25.83 11.67 -0.46
C ASP A 25 26.47 10.38 0.07
N ALA A 26 27.65 10.46 0.73
CA ALA A 26 28.31 9.28 1.30
C ALA A 26 27.80 8.91 2.69
N ASN A 27 27.27 9.87 3.45
CA ASN A 27 26.89 9.66 4.85
C ASN A 27 25.41 9.90 5.18
N TYR A 28 24.63 10.42 4.23
CA TYR A 28 23.22 10.74 4.45
C TYR A 28 22.35 10.44 3.24
N VAL A 29 21.23 9.79 3.50
CA VAL A 29 20.12 9.66 2.58
C VAL A 29 18.80 9.82 3.35
N PRO A 30 17.81 10.58 2.83
CA PRO A 30 16.51 10.66 3.45
C PRO A 30 15.85 9.29 3.59
N LEU A 31 15.25 9.01 4.75
CA LEU A 31 14.51 7.77 4.95
C LEU A 31 13.30 7.69 4.02
N SER A 32 13.22 6.61 3.26
CA SER A 32 12.08 6.35 2.38
C SER A 32 11.86 4.84 2.24
N PRO A 33 10.62 4.34 2.35
CA PRO A 33 10.32 2.93 2.16
C PRO A 33 10.51 2.47 0.71
N LEU A 34 10.68 3.39 -0.25
CA LEU A 34 10.98 3.05 -1.64
C LEU A 34 12.31 2.30 -1.77
N SER A 35 13.28 2.60 -0.90
CA SER A 35 14.57 1.92 -0.84
C SER A 35 14.45 0.42 -0.51
N PHE A 36 13.37 0.00 0.15
CA PHE A 36 13.14 -1.41 0.47
C PHE A 36 12.94 -2.26 -0.79
N LEU A 37 12.14 -1.77 -1.74
CA LEU A 37 11.89 -2.48 -3.00
C LEU A 37 13.17 -2.58 -3.85
N GLU A 38 13.92 -1.48 -3.96
CA GLU A 38 15.19 -1.45 -4.69
C GLU A 38 16.21 -2.43 -4.07
N ARG A 39 16.36 -2.40 -2.75
CA ARG A 39 17.24 -3.32 -2.03
C ARG A 39 16.81 -4.77 -2.25
N THR A 40 15.54 -5.07 -2.13
CA THR A 40 15.01 -6.43 -2.23
C THR A 40 15.20 -6.99 -3.63
N LYS A 41 14.93 -6.20 -4.66
CA LYS A 41 15.20 -6.55 -6.05
C LYS A 41 16.69 -6.86 -6.29
N ASN A 42 17.59 -6.15 -5.63
CA ASN A 42 19.04 -6.40 -5.78
C ASN A 42 19.50 -7.68 -5.05
N ILE A 43 18.90 -8.03 -3.91
CA ILE A 43 19.32 -9.17 -3.09
C ILE A 43 18.58 -10.46 -3.50
N TYR A 44 17.29 -10.36 -3.82
CA TYR A 44 16.42 -11.51 -4.14
C TYR A 44 15.64 -11.30 -5.45
N PRO A 45 16.30 -11.02 -6.59
CA PRO A 45 15.62 -10.65 -7.83
C PRO A 45 14.60 -11.69 -8.30
N ASN A 46 14.92 -12.97 -8.15
CA ASN A 46 14.13 -14.09 -8.66
C ASN A 46 13.18 -14.69 -7.61
N TYR A 47 13.13 -14.15 -6.38
CA TYR A 47 12.18 -14.64 -5.38
C TYR A 47 10.78 -14.14 -5.72
N GLU A 48 9.79 -15.03 -5.60
CA GLU A 48 8.38 -14.73 -5.86
C GLU A 48 7.87 -13.69 -4.86
N ALA A 49 7.53 -12.52 -5.37
CA ALA A 49 7.14 -11.34 -4.59
C ALA A 49 5.63 -11.27 -4.39
N ILE A 50 4.87 -11.39 -5.48
CA ILE A 50 3.42 -11.26 -5.50
C ILE A 50 2.82 -12.47 -6.22
N VAL A 51 1.78 -13.05 -5.63
CA VAL A 51 0.93 -14.05 -6.27
C VAL A 51 -0.53 -13.61 -6.21
N TYR A 52 -1.22 -13.75 -7.31
CA TYR A 52 -2.64 -13.45 -7.42
C TYR A 52 -3.27 -14.30 -8.52
N GLU A 53 -4.17 -15.21 -8.15
CA GLU A 53 -4.85 -16.15 -9.04
C GLU A 53 -3.90 -16.87 -10.02
N SER A 54 -3.92 -16.52 -11.32
CA SER A 54 -3.05 -17.05 -12.36
C SER A 54 -1.73 -16.29 -12.51
N ARG A 55 -1.58 -15.12 -11.89
CA ARG A 55 -0.44 -14.20 -12.02
C ARG A 55 0.55 -14.38 -10.88
N SER A 56 1.83 -14.39 -11.21
CA SER A 56 2.94 -14.37 -10.25
C SER A 56 4.03 -13.46 -10.76
N TYR A 57 4.64 -12.69 -9.86
CA TYR A 57 5.72 -11.77 -10.15
C TYR A 57 6.87 -11.94 -9.17
N THR A 58 8.09 -11.92 -9.69
CA THR A 58 9.33 -11.85 -8.89
C THR A 58 9.58 -10.41 -8.40
N TRP A 59 10.48 -10.24 -7.43
CA TRP A 59 10.85 -8.89 -6.97
C TRP A 59 11.47 -8.04 -8.08
N SER A 60 12.20 -8.64 -9.00
CA SER A 60 12.75 -7.94 -10.18
C SER A 60 11.64 -7.44 -11.11
N GLU A 61 10.63 -8.27 -11.37
CA GLU A 61 9.47 -7.89 -12.19
C GLU A 61 8.62 -6.81 -11.52
N VAL A 62 8.32 -6.93 -10.22
CA VAL A 62 7.60 -5.91 -9.46
C VAL A 62 8.33 -4.57 -9.51
N TYR A 63 9.65 -4.56 -9.28
CA TYR A 63 10.45 -3.33 -9.38
C TYR A 63 10.37 -2.71 -10.77
N LYS A 64 10.59 -3.51 -11.81
CA LYS A 64 10.53 -3.06 -13.21
C LYS A 64 9.15 -2.48 -13.56
N ARG A 65 8.08 -3.12 -13.13
CA ARG A 65 6.70 -2.65 -13.33
C ARG A 65 6.46 -1.32 -12.62
N CYS A 66 6.89 -1.18 -11.37
CA CYS A 66 6.78 0.08 -10.62
C CYS A 66 7.55 1.23 -11.28
N VAL A 67 8.77 0.98 -11.74
CA VAL A 67 9.60 1.97 -12.44
C VAL A 67 8.97 2.40 -13.76
N LYS A 68 8.48 1.44 -14.58
CA LYS A 68 7.76 1.73 -15.82
C LYS A 68 6.52 2.57 -15.57
N PHE A 69 5.70 2.21 -14.57
CA PHE A 69 4.48 2.94 -14.27
C PHE A 69 4.78 4.37 -13.79
N ALA A 70 5.82 4.56 -12.96
CA ALA A 70 6.29 5.88 -12.55
C ALA A 70 6.71 6.73 -13.75
N SER A 71 7.48 6.16 -14.70
CA SER A 71 7.84 6.81 -15.96
C SER A 71 6.62 7.19 -16.79
N ALA A 72 5.63 6.30 -16.89
CA ALA A 72 4.39 6.58 -17.62
C ALA A 72 3.59 7.73 -16.99
N LEU A 73 3.53 7.80 -15.64
CA LEU A 73 2.91 8.92 -14.92
C LEU A 73 3.64 10.24 -15.19
N GLU A 74 4.98 10.25 -15.20
CA GLU A 74 5.74 11.47 -15.53
C GLU A 74 5.48 11.94 -16.97
N LYS A 75 5.40 11.02 -17.93
CA LYS A 75 5.11 11.34 -19.35
C LYS A 75 3.77 12.03 -19.54
N ILE A 76 2.75 11.73 -18.72
CA ILE A 76 1.47 12.44 -18.76
C ILE A 76 1.44 13.71 -17.89
N GLY A 77 2.59 14.12 -17.35
CA GLY A 77 2.76 15.38 -16.64
C GLY A 77 2.53 15.33 -15.11
N VAL A 78 2.47 14.15 -14.51
CA VAL A 78 2.45 14.02 -13.03
C VAL A 78 3.79 14.48 -12.47
N LYS A 79 3.74 15.32 -11.43
CA LYS A 79 4.89 15.98 -10.81
C LYS A 79 4.98 15.65 -9.32
N THR A 80 6.12 15.94 -8.73
CA THR A 80 6.32 15.90 -7.28
C THR A 80 5.25 16.71 -6.55
N GLY A 81 4.59 16.08 -5.59
CA GLY A 81 3.51 16.66 -4.78
C GLY A 81 2.12 16.55 -5.40
N ASP A 82 1.97 16.10 -6.64
CA ASP A 82 0.66 15.81 -7.22
C ASP A 82 0.02 14.60 -6.54
N THR A 83 -1.30 14.57 -6.47
CA THR A 83 -2.05 13.42 -5.95
C THR A 83 -2.46 12.48 -7.08
N VAL A 84 -2.13 11.20 -6.92
CA VAL A 84 -2.64 10.10 -7.75
C VAL A 84 -3.51 9.21 -6.89
N SER A 85 -4.80 9.16 -7.21
CA SER A 85 -5.78 8.33 -6.49
C SER A 85 -5.86 6.93 -7.08
N ILE A 86 -6.11 5.94 -6.22
CA ILE A 86 -6.39 4.57 -6.65
C ILE A 86 -7.58 3.99 -5.88
N MET A 87 -8.53 3.39 -6.60
CA MET A 87 -9.65 2.65 -6.03
C MET A 87 -9.66 1.22 -6.59
N ALA A 88 -9.09 0.30 -5.84
CA ALA A 88 -8.89 -1.08 -6.27
C ALA A 88 -9.05 -2.07 -5.12
N PHE A 89 -9.27 -3.34 -5.46
CA PHE A 89 -9.19 -4.46 -4.54
C PHE A 89 -7.72 -4.81 -4.21
N ASN A 90 -7.51 -5.80 -3.34
CA ASN A 90 -6.17 -6.32 -3.05
C ASN A 90 -5.64 -7.15 -4.23
N THR A 91 -5.13 -6.47 -5.24
CA THR A 91 -4.53 -7.03 -6.45
C THR A 91 -3.11 -6.50 -6.62
N PRO A 92 -2.31 -7.03 -7.55
CA PRO A 92 -0.94 -6.54 -7.77
C PRO A 92 -0.86 -5.03 -8.04
N GLU A 93 -1.84 -4.48 -8.74
CA GLU A 93 -1.85 -3.08 -9.18
C GLU A 93 -1.87 -2.09 -7.99
N ILE A 94 -2.65 -2.37 -6.94
CA ILE A 94 -2.65 -1.50 -5.76
C ILE A 94 -1.36 -1.65 -4.94
N PHE A 95 -0.75 -2.84 -4.90
CA PHE A 95 0.57 -3.01 -4.29
C PHE A 95 1.63 -2.20 -5.05
N GLU A 96 1.66 -2.31 -6.37
CA GLU A 96 2.56 -1.56 -7.25
C GLU A 96 2.38 -0.05 -7.10
N ALA A 97 1.13 0.43 -6.93
CA ALA A 97 0.82 1.84 -6.74
C ALA A 97 1.49 2.45 -5.49
N HIS A 98 1.71 1.66 -4.42
CA HIS A 98 2.42 2.12 -3.22
C HIS A 98 3.90 2.46 -3.49
N TYR A 99 4.44 2.04 -4.62
CA TYR A 99 5.79 2.31 -5.07
C TYR A 99 5.83 3.24 -6.28
N SER A 100 5.11 2.89 -7.32
CA SER A 100 5.17 3.61 -8.60
C SER A 100 4.75 5.08 -8.49
N ILE A 101 3.72 5.37 -7.70
CA ILE A 101 3.25 6.74 -7.49
C ILE A 101 4.29 7.57 -6.72
N PRO A 102 4.82 7.13 -5.57
CA PRO A 102 5.87 7.87 -4.88
C PRO A 102 7.21 7.89 -5.64
N MET A 103 7.50 6.95 -6.52
CA MET A 103 8.71 6.96 -7.37
C MET A 103 8.74 8.15 -8.35
N VAL A 104 7.60 8.68 -8.79
CA VAL A 104 7.54 9.93 -9.55
C VAL A 104 7.53 11.17 -8.64
N GLY A 105 7.53 10.97 -7.32
CA GLY A 105 7.45 12.01 -6.30
C GLY A 105 6.01 12.45 -5.97
N ALA A 106 5.01 11.76 -6.51
CA ALA A 106 3.60 12.01 -6.24
C ALA A 106 3.12 11.35 -4.94
N VAL A 107 1.94 11.74 -4.50
CA VAL A 107 1.31 11.26 -3.26
C VAL A 107 0.22 10.26 -3.61
N ILE A 108 0.32 9.03 -3.11
CA ILE A 108 -0.73 8.03 -3.31
C ILE A 108 -1.94 8.37 -2.42
N ASN A 109 -3.14 8.39 -3.01
CA ASN A 109 -4.41 8.47 -2.28
C ASN A 109 -5.22 7.19 -2.56
N ALA A 110 -5.17 6.25 -1.63
CA ALA A 110 -5.90 4.99 -1.74
C ALA A 110 -7.34 5.16 -1.23
N ILE A 111 -8.32 5.12 -2.16
CA ILE A 111 -9.73 5.37 -1.89
C ILE A 111 -10.42 4.09 -1.40
N ASN A 112 -11.21 4.22 -0.34
CA ASN A 112 -12.03 3.13 0.19
C ASN A 112 -13.09 2.70 -0.84
N THR A 113 -13.09 1.42 -1.18
CA THR A 113 -13.98 0.81 -2.18
C THR A 113 -15.45 0.73 -1.79
N ARG A 114 -15.80 1.12 -0.57
CA ARG A 114 -17.18 1.06 -0.03
C ARG A 114 -17.85 2.43 0.07
N LEU A 115 -17.19 3.48 -0.43
CA LEU A 115 -17.71 4.84 -0.37
C LEU A 115 -18.78 5.09 -1.44
N ASP A 116 -19.69 6.01 -1.12
CA ASP A 116 -20.69 6.51 -2.03
C ASP A 116 -20.11 7.55 -3.02
N PRO A 117 -20.81 7.83 -4.15
CA PRO A 117 -20.30 8.74 -5.18
C PRO A 117 -20.01 10.16 -4.67
N LYS A 118 -20.82 10.69 -3.74
CA LYS A 118 -20.63 12.04 -3.20
C LYS A 118 -19.36 12.15 -2.37
N THR A 119 -19.09 11.13 -1.55
CA THR A 119 -17.87 11.05 -0.74
C THR A 119 -16.64 10.89 -1.63
N ILE A 120 -16.71 10.08 -2.68
CA ILE A 120 -15.61 9.91 -3.64
C ILE A 120 -15.35 11.24 -4.38
N ASN A 121 -16.39 11.91 -4.86
CA ASN A 121 -16.27 13.24 -5.48
C ASN A 121 -15.53 14.22 -4.56
N TYR A 122 -15.98 14.31 -3.30
CA TYR A 122 -15.32 15.17 -2.30
C TYR A 122 -13.83 14.83 -2.15
N ILE A 123 -13.47 13.54 -2.05
CA ILE A 123 -12.07 13.11 -1.91
C ILE A 123 -11.24 13.51 -3.13
N LEU A 124 -11.75 13.29 -4.33
CA LEU A 124 -11.04 13.64 -5.58
C LEU A 124 -10.79 15.15 -5.70
N GLU A 125 -11.78 15.97 -5.39
CA GLU A 125 -11.66 17.42 -5.41
C GLU A 125 -10.75 17.94 -4.29
N HIS A 126 -10.99 17.49 -3.04
CA HIS A 126 -10.23 17.94 -1.87
C HIS A 126 -8.75 17.54 -1.92
N SER A 127 -8.44 16.37 -2.47
CA SER A 127 -7.07 15.91 -2.66
C SER A 127 -6.37 16.54 -3.87
N GLY A 128 -7.11 17.20 -4.76
CA GLY A 128 -6.58 17.72 -6.03
C GLY A 128 -6.07 16.61 -6.96
N ALA A 129 -6.76 15.46 -6.99
CA ALA A 129 -6.33 14.29 -7.77
C ALA A 129 -6.11 14.64 -9.25
N LYS A 130 -4.94 14.29 -9.79
CA LYS A 130 -4.58 14.45 -11.21
C LYS A 130 -4.87 13.21 -12.03
N VAL A 131 -4.73 12.05 -11.38
CA VAL A 131 -4.97 10.73 -11.97
C VAL A 131 -5.83 9.93 -11.02
N LEU A 132 -6.73 9.14 -11.57
CA LEU A 132 -7.51 8.11 -10.86
C LEU A 132 -7.26 6.75 -11.52
N ILE A 133 -6.64 5.85 -10.79
CA ILE A 133 -6.51 4.44 -11.16
C ILE A 133 -7.71 3.71 -10.56
N VAL A 134 -8.49 2.99 -11.36
CA VAL A 134 -9.75 2.40 -10.88
C VAL A 134 -9.99 0.99 -11.41
N ASP A 135 -10.35 0.08 -10.51
CA ASP A 135 -10.83 -1.23 -10.92
C ASP A 135 -12.21 -1.10 -11.59
N ARG A 136 -12.37 -1.69 -12.76
CA ARG A 136 -13.58 -1.61 -13.58
C ARG A 136 -14.85 -2.01 -12.84
N GLN A 137 -14.76 -2.83 -11.81
CA GLN A 137 -15.92 -3.17 -10.98
C GLN A 137 -16.58 -1.95 -10.33
N PHE A 138 -15.84 -0.85 -10.18
CA PHE A 138 -16.34 0.40 -9.58
C PHE A 138 -16.85 1.42 -10.62
N HIS A 139 -17.00 1.03 -11.89
CA HIS A 139 -17.33 1.95 -12.99
C HIS A 139 -18.57 2.82 -12.71
N GLU A 140 -19.67 2.23 -12.20
CA GLU A 140 -20.91 2.98 -11.96
C GLU A 140 -20.76 4.03 -10.84
N VAL A 141 -20.16 3.65 -9.71
CA VAL A 141 -19.97 4.57 -8.59
C VAL A 141 -19.00 5.69 -8.95
N ILE A 142 -17.95 5.38 -9.70
CA ILE A 142 -16.98 6.37 -10.17
C ILE A 142 -17.57 7.27 -11.25
N ALA A 143 -18.32 6.75 -12.22
CA ALA A 143 -18.98 7.57 -13.24
C ALA A 143 -19.89 8.63 -12.57
N LYS A 144 -20.70 8.23 -11.59
CA LYS A 144 -21.54 9.15 -10.80
C LYS A 144 -20.71 10.16 -9.98
N ALA A 145 -19.59 9.74 -9.41
CA ALA A 145 -18.72 10.64 -8.67
C ALA A 145 -18.10 11.71 -9.55
N LEU A 146 -17.75 11.35 -10.79
CA LEU A 146 -17.09 12.25 -11.76
C LEU A 146 -18.05 13.28 -12.38
N GLU A 147 -19.37 13.07 -12.38
CA GLU A 147 -20.34 14.03 -12.93
C GLU A 147 -20.19 15.45 -12.36
N ASN A 148 -19.75 15.58 -11.11
CA ASN A 148 -19.60 16.86 -10.41
C ASN A 148 -18.15 17.23 -10.10
N VAL A 149 -17.16 16.51 -10.64
CA VAL A 149 -15.74 16.86 -10.53
C VAL A 149 -15.42 18.00 -11.47
N LYS A 150 -14.82 19.07 -10.94
CA LYS A 150 -14.50 20.29 -11.71
C LYS A 150 -13.13 20.22 -12.37
N SER A 151 -12.21 19.48 -11.76
CA SER A 151 -10.85 19.31 -12.25
C SER A 151 -10.79 18.24 -13.33
N LYS A 152 -9.89 18.40 -14.30
CA LYS A 152 -9.60 17.34 -15.27
C LYS A 152 -8.78 16.24 -14.57
N ILE A 153 -9.31 15.02 -14.53
CA ILE A 153 -8.64 13.84 -13.97
C ILE A 153 -8.41 12.84 -15.11
N THR A 154 -7.18 12.38 -15.29
CA THR A 154 -6.87 11.26 -16.18
C THR A 154 -7.26 9.96 -15.52
N ILE A 155 -8.03 9.11 -16.20
CA ILE A 155 -8.53 7.86 -15.65
C ILE A 155 -7.81 6.67 -16.29
N ILE A 156 -7.35 5.74 -15.44
CA ILE A 156 -6.67 4.51 -15.83
C ILE A 156 -7.47 3.33 -15.28
N ASP A 157 -8.07 2.53 -16.15
CA ASP A 157 -8.84 1.36 -15.76
C ASP A 157 -7.93 0.16 -15.45
N ILE A 158 -8.17 -0.52 -14.33
CA ILE A 158 -7.63 -1.86 -14.06
C ILE A 158 -8.60 -2.87 -14.66
N ASP A 159 -8.16 -3.58 -15.69
CA ASP A 159 -8.89 -4.67 -16.36
C ASP A 159 -8.37 -6.01 -15.84
N ASP A 160 -8.84 -6.43 -14.67
CA ASP A 160 -8.39 -7.66 -14.02
C ASP A 160 -8.88 -8.89 -14.77
N LYS A 161 -7.98 -9.56 -15.48
CA LYS A 161 -8.28 -10.74 -16.32
C LYS A 161 -8.65 -12.00 -15.53
N ASP A 162 -8.29 -12.04 -14.24
CA ASP A 162 -8.66 -13.15 -13.36
C ASP A 162 -10.02 -12.94 -12.68
N ALA A 163 -10.65 -11.78 -12.89
CA ALA A 163 -12.00 -11.46 -12.43
C ALA A 163 -12.98 -11.42 -13.63
N ASN A 164 -14.22 -11.83 -13.40
CA ASN A 164 -15.26 -11.67 -14.42
C ASN A 164 -15.74 -10.22 -14.45
N LEU A 165 -15.13 -9.41 -15.31
CA LEU A 165 -15.44 -7.99 -15.50
C LEU A 165 -16.23 -7.70 -16.78
N SER A 166 -16.82 -8.70 -17.42
CA SER A 166 -17.54 -8.56 -18.71
C SER A 166 -18.71 -7.58 -18.65
N GLU A 167 -19.38 -7.48 -17.50
CA GLU A 167 -20.52 -6.57 -17.27
C GLU A 167 -20.11 -5.14 -16.93
N TYR A 168 -18.83 -4.90 -16.63
CA TYR A 168 -18.33 -3.60 -16.17
C TYR A 168 -17.67 -2.83 -17.31
N LYS A 169 -18.10 -1.59 -17.50
CA LYS A 169 -17.61 -0.72 -18.58
C LYS A 169 -16.24 -0.15 -18.26
N LYS A 170 -15.46 0.14 -19.29
CA LYS A 170 -14.30 1.02 -19.19
C LYS A 170 -14.79 2.47 -19.13
N ILE A 171 -14.17 3.28 -18.26
CA ILE A 171 -14.45 4.72 -18.13
C ILE A 171 -13.20 5.56 -18.38
N GLY A 172 -12.02 4.95 -18.32
CA GLY A 172 -10.75 5.60 -18.50
C GLY A 172 -10.31 5.67 -19.96
N GLU A 173 -9.42 6.63 -20.23
CA GLU A 173 -8.71 6.78 -21.52
C GLU A 173 -7.64 5.69 -21.69
N HIS A 174 -7.16 5.13 -20.57
CA HIS A 174 -6.08 4.16 -20.53
C HIS A 174 -6.50 2.89 -19.79
N GLU A 175 -5.87 1.78 -20.17
CA GLU A 175 -5.91 0.52 -19.43
C GLU A 175 -4.55 0.33 -18.76
N TYR A 176 -4.53 -0.22 -17.54
CA TYR A 176 -3.36 -0.25 -16.66
C TYR A 176 -2.11 -0.87 -17.30
N GLU A 177 -2.24 -2.06 -17.91
CA GLU A 177 -1.09 -2.73 -18.52
C GLU A 177 -0.59 -2.01 -19.77
N ASN A 178 -1.52 -1.48 -20.59
CA ASN A 178 -1.15 -0.69 -21.75
C ASN A 178 -0.46 0.62 -21.32
N PHE A 179 -0.99 1.30 -20.31
CA PHE A 179 -0.40 2.51 -19.76
C PHE A 179 1.00 2.25 -19.18
N LEU A 180 1.16 1.21 -18.37
CA LEU A 180 2.43 0.76 -17.83
C LEU A 180 3.47 0.52 -18.95
N ASN A 181 3.04 -0.08 -20.07
CA ASN A 181 3.91 -0.38 -21.20
C ASN A 181 4.38 0.86 -22.00
N THR A 182 3.79 2.03 -21.78
CA THR A 182 4.31 3.29 -22.33
C THR A 182 5.52 3.83 -21.57
N GLY A 183 5.77 3.32 -20.35
CA GLY A 183 6.88 3.75 -19.50
C GLY A 183 8.24 3.17 -19.89
N ASP A 184 9.29 3.84 -19.44
CA ASP A 184 10.68 3.40 -19.60
C ASP A 184 11.10 2.54 -18.40
N GLU A 185 11.65 1.36 -18.64
CA GLU A 185 12.16 0.47 -17.61
C GLU A 185 13.47 0.93 -16.96
N ASN A 186 14.18 1.86 -17.60
CA ASN A 186 15.40 2.47 -17.10
C ASN A 186 15.18 3.83 -16.45
N TYR A 187 13.93 4.19 -16.21
CA TYR A 187 13.59 5.46 -15.55
C TYR A 187 14.25 5.54 -14.17
N GLU A 188 15.01 6.61 -13.94
CA GLU A 188 15.59 6.92 -12.63
C GLU A 188 14.53 7.60 -11.76
N TRP A 189 13.96 6.82 -10.83
CA TRP A 189 12.93 7.32 -9.93
C TRP A 189 13.48 8.34 -8.92
N LYS A 190 12.60 9.25 -8.49
CA LYS A 190 12.96 10.39 -7.65
C LYS A 190 13.04 9.98 -6.18
N LYS A 191 14.22 10.11 -5.60
CA LYS A 191 14.39 10.07 -4.14
C LYS A 191 13.76 11.34 -3.53
N PRO A 192 13.11 11.26 -2.35
CA PRO A 192 12.63 12.45 -1.68
C PRO A 192 13.82 13.35 -1.31
N ARG A 193 13.67 14.65 -1.50
CA ARG A 193 14.69 15.63 -1.07
C ARG A 193 14.74 15.77 0.45
N ASP A 194 13.59 15.59 1.08
CA ASP A 194 13.39 15.60 2.52
C ASP A 194 12.49 14.43 2.89
N GLU A 195 12.86 13.69 3.92
CA GLU A 195 12.07 12.57 4.44
C GLU A 195 10.72 12.98 5.06
N TRP A 196 10.51 14.30 5.29
CA TRP A 196 9.23 14.87 5.70
C TRP A 196 8.26 15.08 4.53
N GLN A 197 8.71 14.89 3.31
CA GLN A 197 7.88 14.98 2.11
C GLN A 197 6.74 13.95 2.17
N ALA A 198 5.54 14.36 1.72
CA ALA A 198 4.38 13.47 1.68
C ALA A 198 4.59 12.29 0.75
N ILE A 199 4.25 11.09 1.21
CA ILE A 199 4.24 9.86 0.41
C ILE A 199 2.81 9.37 0.15
N SER A 200 1.91 9.58 1.13
CA SER A 200 0.55 9.05 1.06
C SER A 200 -0.46 9.98 1.73
N LEU A 201 -1.67 9.94 1.22
CA LEU A 201 -2.86 10.61 1.75
C LEU A 201 -3.95 9.56 1.97
N CYS A 202 -4.38 9.41 3.21
CA CYS A 202 -5.40 8.43 3.60
C CYS A 202 -6.59 9.14 4.25
N TYR A 203 -7.81 8.94 3.72
CA TYR A 203 -9.00 9.59 4.28
C TYR A 203 -9.63 8.77 5.40
N THR A 204 -10.04 9.48 6.47
CA THR A 204 -10.81 8.88 7.57
C THR A 204 -12.25 8.62 7.12
N SER A 205 -12.97 7.75 7.86
CA SER A 205 -14.37 7.40 7.56
C SER A 205 -15.39 8.51 7.78
N GLY A 206 -15.00 9.66 8.39
CA GLY A 206 -15.84 10.85 8.52
C GLY A 206 -17.15 10.65 9.28
N THR A 207 -17.10 10.22 10.53
CA THR A 207 -18.31 10.00 11.36
C THR A 207 -19.06 11.27 11.75
N THR A 208 -18.42 12.46 11.69
CA THR A 208 -18.97 13.74 12.16
C THR A 208 -18.88 14.87 11.15
N GLY A 209 -18.71 14.57 9.85
CA GLY A 209 -18.55 15.57 8.80
C GLY A 209 -17.82 14.99 7.58
N ASN A 210 -17.26 15.85 6.74
CA ASN A 210 -16.46 15.40 5.60
C ASN A 210 -15.24 14.60 6.05
N PRO A 211 -14.82 13.56 5.31
CA PRO A 211 -13.60 12.82 5.58
C PRO A 211 -12.38 13.74 5.69
N LYS A 212 -11.51 13.49 6.66
CA LYS A 212 -10.25 14.22 6.84
C LYS A 212 -9.12 13.47 6.14
N GLY A 213 -8.31 14.19 5.38
CA GLY A 213 -7.10 13.64 4.75
C GLY A 213 -5.93 13.61 5.73
N VAL A 214 -5.46 12.42 6.05
CA VAL A 214 -4.27 12.20 6.89
C VAL A 214 -3.07 12.01 5.98
N VAL A 215 -2.06 12.86 6.12
CA VAL A 215 -0.85 12.83 5.30
C VAL A 215 0.22 12.01 6.00
N TYR A 216 0.76 11.01 5.31
CA TYR A 216 1.93 10.28 5.73
C TYR A 216 3.16 10.85 5.03
N HIS A 217 4.27 11.01 5.74
CA HIS A 217 5.55 11.37 5.16
C HIS A 217 6.48 10.15 5.02
N HIS A 218 7.49 10.24 4.15
CA HIS A 218 8.40 9.13 3.86
C HIS A 218 9.04 8.55 5.15
N ARG A 219 9.50 9.41 6.07
CA ARG A 219 10.05 8.99 7.36
C ARG A 219 9.07 8.16 8.19
N GLY A 220 7.82 8.63 8.32
CA GLY A 220 6.79 7.92 9.10
C GLY A 220 6.46 6.56 8.51
N ALA A 221 6.30 6.47 7.19
CA ALA A 221 6.07 5.22 6.47
C ALA A 221 7.25 4.24 6.63
N TYR A 222 8.50 4.72 6.55
CA TYR A 222 9.69 3.92 6.78
C TYR A 222 9.75 3.37 8.21
N LEU A 223 9.55 4.24 9.21
CA LEU A 223 9.60 3.85 10.63
C LEU A 223 8.44 2.93 11.02
N MET A 224 7.24 3.15 10.47
CA MET A 224 6.10 2.25 10.70
C MET A 224 6.34 0.88 10.08
N ALA A 225 6.86 0.80 8.86
CA ALA A 225 7.20 -0.46 8.22
C ALA A 225 8.23 -1.27 9.01
N THR A 226 9.28 -0.61 9.52
CA THR A 226 10.31 -1.25 10.35
C THR A 226 9.79 -1.62 11.74
N GLY A 227 9.09 -0.70 12.41
CA GLY A 227 8.54 -0.91 13.75
C GLY A 227 7.51 -2.04 13.80
N SER A 228 6.65 -2.14 12.79
CA SER A 228 5.66 -3.23 12.68
C SER A 228 6.33 -4.60 12.59
N SER A 229 7.43 -4.72 11.85
CA SER A 229 8.15 -5.99 11.71
C SER A 229 8.72 -6.47 13.04
N VAL A 230 9.23 -5.56 13.85
CA VAL A 230 9.77 -5.86 15.18
C VAL A 230 8.64 -6.18 16.17
N ALA A 231 7.60 -5.33 16.21
CA ALA A 231 6.49 -5.49 17.15
C ALA A 231 5.70 -6.80 16.95
N TRP A 232 5.61 -7.27 15.73
CA TRP A 232 4.92 -8.52 15.39
C TRP A 232 5.88 -9.71 15.15
N ASN A 233 7.16 -9.52 15.43
CA ASN A 233 8.20 -10.53 15.24
C ASN A 233 8.13 -11.22 13.86
N MET A 234 8.05 -10.39 12.80
CA MET A 234 7.91 -10.86 11.42
C MET A 234 9.25 -11.36 10.88
N PRO A 235 9.34 -12.62 10.42
CA PRO A 235 10.58 -13.15 9.87
C PRO A 235 10.82 -12.66 8.43
N ASN A 236 12.07 -12.75 7.98
CA ASN A 236 12.38 -12.61 6.56
C ASN A 236 11.70 -13.69 5.72
N LYS A 237 11.33 -13.35 4.48
CA LYS A 237 10.70 -14.26 3.51
C LYS A 237 9.38 -14.88 4.02
N LEU A 238 8.64 -14.14 4.85
CA LEU A 238 7.32 -14.59 5.28
C LEU A 238 6.33 -14.67 4.09
N ASN A 239 5.33 -15.51 4.23
CA ASN A 239 4.21 -15.60 3.29
C ASN A 239 3.00 -14.89 3.90
N PHE A 240 2.63 -13.74 3.33
CA PHE A 240 1.60 -12.87 3.85
C PHE A 240 0.35 -12.91 2.97
N LEU A 241 -0.77 -13.37 3.53
CA LEU A 241 -2.08 -13.31 2.86
C LEU A 241 -2.73 -11.95 3.11
N TYR A 242 -3.00 -11.22 2.05
CA TYR A 242 -3.51 -9.86 2.15
C TYR A 242 -5.04 -9.82 2.26
N THR A 243 -5.56 -9.92 3.47
CA THR A 243 -7.00 -9.85 3.78
C THR A 243 -7.44 -8.46 4.28
N VAL A 244 -6.51 -7.67 4.83
CA VAL A 244 -6.75 -6.25 5.12
C VAL A 244 -6.79 -5.47 3.81
N PRO A 245 -7.80 -4.60 3.57
CA PRO A 245 -7.79 -3.79 2.35
C PRO A 245 -6.55 -2.90 2.28
N MET A 246 -5.82 -2.93 1.16
CA MET A 246 -4.61 -2.11 0.97
C MET A 246 -4.92 -0.60 0.93
N PHE A 247 -6.17 -0.21 0.70
CA PHE A 247 -6.58 1.19 0.79
C PHE A 247 -6.77 1.66 2.25
N HIS A 248 -7.02 0.76 3.20
CA HIS A 248 -7.32 1.13 4.58
C HIS A 248 -6.03 1.36 5.37
N CYS A 249 -5.87 2.59 5.90
CA CYS A 249 -4.62 3.05 6.52
C CYS A 249 -3.39 2.62 5.70
N ASN A 250 -3.50 2.76 4.38
CA ASN A 250 -2.56 2.25 3.37
C ASN A 250 -2.05 0.84 3.66
N GLY A 251 -3.02 -0.07 3.83
CA GLY A 251 -2.73 -1.47 4.08
C GLY A 251 -1.86 -1.71 5.31
N TRP A 252 -1.95 -0.83 6.32
CA TRP A 252 -1.15 -0.84 7.54
C TRP A 252 0.37 -0.76 7.28
N CYS A 253 0.77 -0.08 6.21
CA CYS A 253 2.15 0.02 5.73
C CYS A 253 2.78 -1.33 5.32
N TYR A 254 2.03 -2.42 5.29
CA TYR A 254 2.58 -3.74 4.91
C TYR A 254 3.06 -3.87 3.47
N PRO A 255 2.57 -3.12 2.45
CA PRO A 255 3.24 -3.14 1.16
C PRO A 255 4.74 -2.83 1.28
N TRP A 256 5.10 -1.87 2.13
CA TRP A 256 6.49 -1.49 2.39
C TRP A 256 7.20 -2.48 3.35
N THR A 257 6.53 -2.94 4.40
CA THR A 257 7.09 -3.94 5.34
C THR A 257 7.45 -5.24 4.63
N LEU A 258 6.57 -5.73 3.75
CA LEU A 258 6.76 -7.01 3.07
C LEU A 258 7.94 -6.96 2.08
N SER A 259 8.12 -5.87 1.37
CA SER A 259 9.32 -5.72 0.54
C SER A 259 10.60 -5.57 1.38
N MET A 260 10.55 -4.88 2.53
CA MET A 260 11.69 -4.81 3.44
C MET A 260 12.13 -6.20 3.93
N LEU A 261 11.17 -7.08 4.20
CA LEU A 261 11.39 -8.45 4.70
C LEU A 261 11.51 -9.48 3.59
N HIS A 262 11.53 -9.07 2.32
CA HIS A 262 11.57 -9.98 1.16
C HIS A 262 10.42 -11.01 1.18
N GLY A 263 9.26 -10.62 1.73
CA GLY A 263 8.11 -11.49 1.91
C GLY A 263 7.37 -11.77 0.60
N ARG A 264 6.63 -12.87 0.55
CA ARG A 264 5.67 -13.14 -0.53
C ARG A 264 4.32 -12.54 -0.18
N VAL A 265 3.76 -11.75 -1.07
CA VAL A 265 2.43 -11.14 -0.98
C VAL A 265 1.43 -12.04 -1.70
N ILE A 266 0.51 -12.62 -0.98
CA ILE A 266 -0.61 -13.39 -1.55
C ILE A 266 -1.81 -12.45 -1.59
N CYS A 267 -2.16 -11.97 -2.79
CA CYS A 267 -3.30 -11.08 -2.99
C CYS A 267 -4.62 -11.85 -2.95
N LEU A 268 -5.62 -11.23 -2.32
CA LEU A 268 -6.98 -11.77 -2.22
C LEU A 268 -7.98 -10.66 -2.53
N ARG A 269 -8.62 -10.74 -3.70
CA ARG A 269 -9.58 -9.75 -4.19
C ARG A 269 -10.81 -9.65 -3.28
N ASN A 270 -11.42 -10.77 -2.98
CA ASN A 270 -12.63 -10.87 -2.18
C ASN A 270 -12.41 -11.77 -0.97
N ILE A 271 -13.00 -11.40 0.17
CA ILE A 271 -12.94 -12.24 1.37
C ILE A 271 -13.86 -13.44 1.16
N ASP A 272 -13.27 -14.59 0.97
CA ASP A 272 -13.91 -15.90 0.90
C ASP A 272 -13.19 -16.87 1.83
N VAL A 273 -13.94 -17.47 2.76
CA VAL A 273 -13.38 -18.31 3.81
C VAL A 273 -12.74 -19.58 3.24
N LYS A 274 -13.39 -20.22 2.28
CA LYS A 274 -12.85 -21.43 1.63
C LYS A 274 -11.54 -21.09 0.90
N LYS A 275 -11.54 -20.01 0.13
CA LYS A 275 -10.36 -19.53 -0.59
C LYS A 275 -9.21 -19.17 0.37
N ILE A 276 -9.52 -18.57 1.53
CA ILE A 276 -8.49 -18.27 2.56
C ILE A 276 -7.80 -19.54 3.01
N PHE A 277 -8.55 -20.59 3.39
CA PHE A 277 -7.94 -21.87 3.80
C PHE A 277 -7.17 -22.56 2.67
N GLU A 278 -7.65 -22.46 1.41
CA GLU A 278 -6.94 -22.98 0.24
C GLU A 278 -5.61 -22.27 0.01
N LEU A 279 -5.60 -20.92 0.09
CA LEU A 279 -4.38 -20.12 -0.07
C LEU A 279 -3.39 -20.33 1.06
N ILE A 280 -3.88 -20.48 2.30
CA ILE A 280 -3.05 -20.81 3.46
C ILE A 280 -2.28 -22.11 3.22
N ASP A 281 -2.95 -23.16 2.75
CA ASP A 281 -2.32 -24.44 2.48
C ASP A 281 -1.39 -24.40 1.26
N LYS A 282 -1.87 -23.79 0.16
CA LYS A 282 -1.13 -23.72 -1.11
C LYS A 282 0.18 -22.94 -1.00
N TYR A 283 0.14 -21.78 -0.34
CA TYR A 283 1.29 -20.86 -0.28
C TYR A 283 1.99 -20.89 1.08
N GLU A 284 1.61 -21.83 1.95
CA GLU A 284 2.19 -21.95 3.30
C GLU A 284 2.19 -20.62 4.07
N VAL A 285 1.04 -19.91 4.04
CA VAL A 285 0.86 -18.61 4.70
C VAL A 285 1.33 -18.67 6.15
N THR A 286 2.08 -17.67 6.56
CA THR A 286 2.60 -17.53 7.92
C THR A 286 1.90 -16.41 8.69
N HIS A 287 1.48 -15.34 7.99
CA HIS A 287 0.92 -14.14 8.57
C HIS A 287 -0.25 -13.62 7.73
N PHE A 288 -1.24 -13.04 8.36
CA PHE A 288 -2.23 -12.17 7.72
C PHE A 288 -2.82 -11.18 8.73
N GLY A 289 -3.32 -10.05 8.24
CA GLY A 289 -4.15 -9.14 9.04
C GLY A 289 -5.63 -9.41 8.77
N GLY A 290 -6.51 -9.24 9.74
CA GLY A 290 -7.94 -9.42 9.53
C GLY A 290 -8.78 -8.50 10.40
N ALA A 291 -9.79 -7.84 9.81
CA ALA A 291 -10.80 -7.17 10.59
C ALA A 291 -11.57 -8.19 11.47
N PRO A 292 -12.17 -7.78 12.61
CA PRO A 292 -12.93 -8.69 13.49
C PRO A 292 -13.97 -9.53 12.77
N ILE A 293 -14.60 -8.98 11.72
CA ILE A 293 -15.57 -9.72 10.90
C ILE A 293 -14.93 -10.90 10.17
N VAL A 294 -13.69 -10.74 9.66
CA VAL A 294 -12.96 -11.81 8.97
C VAL A 294 -12.62 -12.93 9.95
N LEU A 295 -12.18 -12.59 11.17
CA LEU A 295 -11.92 -13.57 12.22
C LEU A 295 -13.19 -14.32 12.60
N ASN A 296 -14.33 -13.62 12.72
CA ASN A 296 -15.61 -14.25 13.00
C ASN A 296 -16.04 -15.22 11.89
N MET A 297 -15.84 -14.84 10.63
CA MET A 297 -16.12 -15.74 9.48
C MET A 297 -15.24 -17.00 9.53
N LEU A 298 -13.95 -16.86 9.80
CA LEU A 298 -13.03 -18.00 9.91
C LEU A 298 -13.33 -18.88 11.10
N ALA A 299 -13.61 -18.29 12.27
CA ALA A 299 -13.94 -19.03 13.51
C ALA A 299 -15.24 -19.85 13.41
N ASN A 300 -16.16 -19.44 12.52
CA ASN A 300 -17.44 -20.11 12.28
C ASN A 300 -17.52 -20.75 10.89
N ALA A 301 -16.40 -20.95 10.22
CA ALA A 301 -16.34 -21.58 8.91
C ALA A 301 -16.96 -23.00 8.95
N PRO A 302 -17.68 -23.44 7.92
CA PRO A 302 -18.10 -24.83 7.77
C PRO A 302 -16.89 -25.78 7.87
N LYS A 303 -17.07 -26.92 8.52
CA LYS A 303 -15.99 -27.89 8.72
C LYS A 303 -15.36 -28.38 7.42
N GLU A 304 -16.16 -28.51 6.36
CA GLU A 304 -15.70 -28.89 5.02
C GLU A 304 -14.78 -27.83 4.35
N HIS A 305 -14.85 -26.58 4.78
CA HIS A 305 -13.95 -25.52 4.31
C HIS A 305 -12.67 -25.42 5.14
N GLN A 306 -12.72 -25.93 6.39
CA GLN A 306 -11.57 -25.86 7.28
C GLN A 306 -10.51 -26.88 6.84
N LYS A 307 -9.26 -26.44 6.75
CA LYS A 307 -8.10 -27.32 6.56
C LYS A 307 -7.29 -27.37 7.84
N LYS A 308 -6.75 -28.54 8.17
CA LYS A 308 -5.80 -28.68 9.26
C LYS A 308 -4.55 -27.88 8.94
N LEU A 309 -4.25 -26.86 9.76
CA LEU A 309 -3.07 -26.04 9.58
C LEU A 309 -1.80 -26.84 9.91
N LYS A 310 -0.81 -26.75 9.03
CA LYS A 310 0.50 -27.42 9.18
C LYS A 310 1.41 -26.71 10.18
N ARG A 311 1.12 -25.43 10.45
CA ARG A 311 1.86 -24.55 11.37
C ARG A 311 0.91 -23.56 12.03
N LYS A 312 1.36 -22.93 13.11
CA LYS A 312 0.69 -21.77 13.70
C LYS A 312 0.76 -20.59 12.73
N ILE A 313 -0.36 -19.91 12.52
CA ILE A 313 -0.44 -18.74 11.65
C ILE A 313 -0.66 -17.52 12.52
N GLN A 314 0.19 -16.52 12.34
CA GLN A 314 0.11 -15.24 13.04
C GLN A 314 -0.97 -14.38 12.43
N VAL A 315 -1.90 -13.88 13.24
CA VAL A 315 -3.01 -13.05 12.79
C VAL A 315 -3.03 -11.76 13.57
N LEU A 316 -3.02 -10.63 12.87
CA LEU A 316 -3.17 -9.31 13.45
C LEU A 316 -4.59 -8.80 13.24
N THR A 317 -5.25 -8.36 14.30
CA THR A 317 -6.56 -7.71 14.22
C THR A 317 -6.56 -6.36 14.92
N ALA A 318 -7.33 -5.42 14.38
CA ALA A 318 -7.49 -4.08 14.92
C ALA A 318 -8.95 -3.61 14.80
N GLY A 319 -9.26 -2.51 15.45
CA GLY A 319 -10.61 -1.95 15.54
C GLY A 319 -11.32 -2.40 16.80
N ALA A 320 -12.60 -2.74 16.71
CA ALA A 320 -13.33 -3.26 17.86
C ALA A 320 -12.77 -4.62 18.30
N PRO A 321 -12.56 -4.87 19.62
CA PRO A 321 -12.04 -6.14 20.09
C PRO A 321 -13.04 -7.27 19.79
N PRO A 322 -12.59 -8.38 19.15
CA PRO A 322 -13.43 -9.54 18.99
C PRO A 322 -13.83 -10.13 20.35
N PRO A 323 -15.02 -10.75 20.48
CA PRO A 323 -15.39 -11.50 21.68
C PRO A 323 -14.38 -12.61 22.01
N SER A 324 -14.16 -12.91 23.30
CA SER A 324 -13.20 -13.94 23.76
C SER A 324 -13.42 -15.30 23.10
N ILE A 325 -14.66 -15.68 22.89
CA ILE A 325 -15.01 -16.93 22.21
C ILE A 325 -14.45 -17.03 20.78
N ILE A 326 -14.31 -15.90 20.08
CA ILE A 326 -13.71 -15.88 18.73
C ILE A 326 -12.21 -16.13 18.83
N PHE A 327 -11.51 -15.54 19.82
CA PHE A 327 -10.10 -15.82 20.06
C PHE A 327 -9.85 -17.31 20.36
N GLU A 328 -10.69 -17.93 21.22
CA GLU A 328 -10.59 -19.35 21.54
C GLU A 328 -10.81 -20.24 20.32
N LYS A 329 -11.84 -19.95 19.51
CA LYS A 329 -12.10 -20.70 18.27
C LYS A 329 -10.94 -20.57 17.30
N MET A 330 -10.41 -19.36 17.08
CA MET A 330 -9.26 -19.12 16.21
C MET A 330 -8.02 -19.88 16.71
N LYS A 331 -7.75 -19.85 18.01
CA LYS A 331 -6.65 -20.61 18.63
C LYS A 331 -6.79 -22.11 18.38
N ASN A 332 -8.01 -22.66 18.56
CA ASN A 332 -8.29 -24.07 18.32
C ASN A 332 -8.12 -24.48 16.85
N LEU A 333 -8.32 -23.55 15.91
CA LEU A 333 -8.03 -23.75 14.48
C LEU A 333 -6.54 -23.64 14.15
N GLY A 334 -5.68 -23.19 15.08
CA GLY A 334 -4.24 -23.04 14.86
C GLY A 334 -3.79 -21.62 14.54
N PHE A 335 -4.65 -20.62 14.69
CA PHE A 335 -4.31 -19.22 14.54
C PHE A 335 -3.85 -18.60 15.86
N ASP A 336 -2.82 -17.78 15.81
CA ASP A 336 -2.29 -17.00 16.93
C ASP A 336 -2.66 -15.53 16.71
N VAL A 337 -3.68 -15.06 17.43
CA VAL A 337 -4.30 -13.76 17.18
C VAL A 337 -3.75 -12.72 18.15
N MET A 338 -3.16 -11.65 17.59
CA MET A 338 -2.77 -10.45 18.32
C MET A 338 -3.76 -9.33 18.01
N HIS A 339 -4.33 -8.71 19.05
CA HIS A 339 -5.17 -7.52 18.92
C HIS A 339 -4.33 -6.27 19.16
N VAL A 340 -4.41 -5.33 18.22
CA VAL A 340 -3.67 -4.06 18.28
C VAL A 340 -4.62 -2.87 18.19
N TYR A 341 -4.14 -1.72 18.62
CA TYR A 341 -4.81 -0.44 18.49
C TYR A 341 -4.05 0.47 17.54
N GLY A 342 -4.80 1.19 16.71
CA GLY A 342 -4.25 2.21 15.82
C GLY A 342 -5.34 3.08 15.20
N LEU A 343 -4.92 4.21 14.66
CA LEU A 343 -5.74 5.16 13.91
C LEU A 343 -5.15 5.34 12.50
N THR A 344 -5.92 5.99 11.64
CA THR A 344 -5.47 6.42 10.31
C THR A 344 -4.30 7.37 10.39
#